data_8f93acccff6323b7a5f7cdf238c03247
#
_entry.id   8f93acccff6323b7a5f7cdf238c03247
#
_cell.length_a   1.000
_cell.length_b   1.000
_cell.length_c   1.000
_cell.angle_alpha   90.00
_cell.angle_beta   90.00
_cell.angle_gamma   90.00
#
_symmetry.space_group_name_H-M   'P 1'
#
loop_
_entity.id
_entity.type
_entity.pdbx_description
1 polymer ?
#
loop_
_entity_poly.entity_id
_entity_poly.type
_entity_poly.pdbx_seq_one_letter_code
_entity_poly.pdbx_strand_id
1 'polypeptide(L)' 'MAQRGPALAEVRLSDTERDQLERWVRRRKSAQDLALRSRVVLECATGVSNSEVGRRLQLSLPTVRKWRSRFLERRL' A
#
# COMPACT_ATOMS: atom_id res chain seq x y z
N MET A 1 -14.51 -20.82 5.56
CA MET A 1 -14.08 -20.34 5.57
C MET A 1 -13.12 -20.22 5.41
N ALA A 2 -12.90 -20.03 5.21
CA ALA A 2 -11.99 -19.98 5.03
C ALA A 2 -11.19 -19.20 5.40
N GLN A 3 -10.61 -19.05 5.81
CA GLN A 3 -9.87 -18.40 6.12
C GLN A 3 -8.96 -18.38 5.90
N ARG A 4 -8.59 -18.13 5.72
CA ARG A 4 -7.64 -17.89 5.38
C ARG A 4 -6.59 -17.73 6.02
N GLY A 5 -5.94 -18.35 6.13
CA GLY A 5 -4.66 -18.34 6.61
C GLY A 5 -4.41 -17.13 7.37
N PRO A 6 -3.27 -16.86 7.94
CA PRO A 6 -3.18 -15.59 8.61
C PRO A 6 -3.61 -14.60 7.59
N ALA A 7 -4.78 -14.16 7.77
CA ALA A 7 -5.34 -13.19 6.87
C ALA A 7 -4.41 -12.01 6.85
N LEU A 8 -4.21 -11.46 5.69
CA LEU A 8 -3.48 -10.22 5.60
C LEU A 8 -4.25 -9.17 6.39
N ALA A 9 -3.54 -8.41 7.20
CA ALA A 9 -4.16 -7.33 7.90
C ALA A 9 -4.72 -6.36 6.88
N GLU A 10 -5.96 -5.98 7.08
CA GLU A 10 -6.63 -5.08 6.16
C GLU A 10 -6.04 -3.68 6.27
N VAL A 11 -5.75 -3.07 5.14
CA VAL A 11 -5.27 -1.70 5.12
C VAL A 11 -6.48 -0.79 5.02
N ARG A 12 -6.74 -0.08 6.09
CA ARG A 12 -7.84 0.89 6.13
C ARG A 12 -7.27 2.29 6.23
N LEU A 13 -7.77 3.17 5.41
CA LEU A 13 -7.29 4.54 5.36
C LEU A 13 -8.37 5.48 5.82
N SER A 14 -7.99 6.42 6.70
CA SER A 14 -8.87 7.54 6.98
C SER A 14 -8.87 8.45 5.77
N ASP A 15 -9.84 9.36 5.70
CA ASP A 15 -9.89 10.32 4.60
C ASP A 15 -8.62 11.16 4.54
N THR A 16 -8.10 11.54 5.70
CA THR A 16 -6.86 12.31 5.78
C THR A 16 -5.68 11.52 5.23
N GLU A 17 -5.58 10.25 5.61
CA GLU A 17 -4.49 9.41 5.15
C GLU A 17 -4.57 9.20 3.64
N ARG A 18 -5.75 8.92 3.12
CA ARG A 18 -5.93 8.73 1.69
C ARG A 18 -5.55 9.99 0.92
N ASP A 19 -6.00 11.13 1.38
CA ASP A 19 -5.72 12.39 0.74
C ASP A 19 -4.21 12.67 0.70
N GLN A 20 -3.54 12.42 1.82
CA GLN A 20 -2.10 12.64 1.91
C GLN A 20 -1.34 11.71 0.97
N LEU A 21 -1.73 10.43 0.92
CA LEU A 21 -1.07 9.48 0.04
C LEU A 21 -1.28 9.86 -1.42
N GLU A 22 -2.48 10.27 -1.77
CA GLU A 22 -2.76 10.69 -3.14
C GLU A 22 -1.96 11.92 -3.52
N ARG A 23 -1.77 12.82 -2.59
CA ARG A 23 -0.93 14.00 -2.84
C ARG A 23 0.50 13.59 -3.12
N TRP A 24 1.03 12.67 -2.33
CA TRP A 24 2.42 12.22 -2.51
C TRP A 24 2.60 11.55 -3.86
N VAL A 25 1.61 10.81 -4.33
CA VAL A 25 1.68 10.17 -5.64
C VAL A 25 1.69 11.21 -6.74
N ARG A 26 0.90 12.29 -6.59
CA ARG A 26 0.75 13.29 -7.63
C ARG A 26 1.84 14.34 -7.65
N ARG A 27 2.54 14.54 -6.54
CA ARG A 27 3.56 15.58 -6.48
C ARG A 27 4.75 15.20 -7.33
N ARG A 28 5.16 16.12 -8.18
CA ARG A 28 6.32 15.87 -9.04
C ARG A 28 7.61 15.76 -8.25
N LYS A 29 7.69 16.49 -7.15
CA LYS A 29 8.91 16.56 -6.36
C LYS A 29 8.94 15.57 -5.21
N SER A 30 7.96 14.68 -5.12
CA SER A 30 8.03 13.64 -4.12
C SER A 30 9.20 12.74 -4.41
N ALA A 31 9.87 12.30 -3.36
CA ALA A 31 10.91 11.29 -3.53
C ALA A 31 10.28 10.07 -4.19
N GLN A 32 11.02 9.43 -5.07
CA GLN A 32 10.52 8.29 -5.81
C GLN A 32 10.04 7.19 -4.88
N ASP A 33 10.79 6.95 -3.81
CA ASP A 33 10.41 5.98 -2.79
C ASP A 33 9.08 6.32 -2.16
N LEU A 34 8.88 7.58 -1.83
CA LEU A 34 7.65 8.00 -1.18
C LEU A 34 6.45 7.83 -2.09
N ALA A 35 6.59 8.19 -3.36
CA ALA A 35 5.53 8.01 -4.32
C ALA A 35 5.19 6.53 -4.49
N LEU A 36 6.21 5.69 -4.58
CA LEU A 36 6.01 4.26 -4.75
C LEU A 36 5.31 3.65 -3.55
N ARG A 37 5.79 3.99 -2.34
CA ARG A 37 5.17 3.49 -1.12
C ARG A 37 3.70 3.92 -1.03
N SER A 38 3.44 5.17 -1.41
CA SER A 38 2.07 5.67 -1.39
C SER A 38 1.19 4.89 -2.33
N ARG A 39 1.68 4.56 -3.52
CA ARG A 39 0.91 3.75 -4.47
C ARG A 39 0.63 2.36 -3.93
N VAL A 40 1.63 1.73 -3.30
CA VAL A 40 1.44 0.41 -2.73
C VAL A 40 0.33 0.44 -1.68
N VAL A 41 0.38 1.42 -0.77
CA VAL A 41 -0.61 1.50 0.29
C VAL A 41 -2.01 1.76 -0.27
N LEU A 42 -2.11 2.66 -1.24
CA LEU A 42 -3.41 2.96 -1.85
C LEU A 42 -4.00 1.73 -2.54
N GLU A 43 -3.17 0.97 -3.26
CA GLU A 43 -3.64 -0.25 -3.90
C GLU A 43 -4.06 -1.29 -2.87
N CYS A 44 -3.27 -1.45 -1.81
CA CYS A 44 -3.62 -2.39 -0.76
C CYS A 44 -4.96 -2.03 -0.13
N ALA A 45 -5.24 -0.75 -0.01
CA ALA A 45 -6.49 -0.29 0.60
C ALA A 45 -7.72 -0.60 -0.25
N THR A 46 -7.55 -0.93 -1.52
CA THR A 46 -8.68 -1.32 -2.37
C THR A 46 -9.14 -2.75 -2.10
N GLY A 47 -8.39 -3.49 -1.30
CA GLY A 47 -8.77 -4.85 -0.95
C GLY A 47 -8.17 -5.92 -1.83
N VAL A 48 -7.31 -5.57 -2.76
CA VAL A 48 -6.67 -6.57 -3.61
C VAL A 48 -5.52 -7.24 -2.87
N SER A 49 -5.13 -8.42 -3.35
CA SER A 49 -4.06 -9.19 -2.73
C SER A 49 -2.71 -8.54 -3.00
N ASN A 50 -1.72 -8.93 -2.20
CA ASN A 50 -0.35 -8.45 -2.41
C ASN A 50 0.16 -8.84 -3.80
N SER A 51 -0.19 -10.03 -4.27
CA SER A 51 0.20 -10.46 -5.60
C SER A 51 -0.37 -9.54 -6.68
N GLU A 52 -1.62 -9.15 -6.51
CA GLU A 52 -2.26 -8.27 -7.47
C GLU A 52 -1.63 -6.87 -7.43
N VAL A 53 -1.32 -6.38 -6.25
CA VAL A 53 -0.64 -5.08 -6.12
C VAL A 53 0.71 -5.14 -6.83
N GLY A 54 1.46 -6.20 -6.59
CA GLY A 54 2.77 -6.37 -7.22
C GLY A 54 2.65 -6.38 -8.73
N ARG A 55 1.66 -7.08 -9.25
CA ARG A 55 1.45 -7.15 -10.68
C ARG A 55 1.09 -5.79 -11.27
N ARG A 56 0.18 -5.07 -10.61
CA ARG A 56 -0.25 -3.77 -11.11
C ARG A 56 0.85 -2.74 -11.12
N LEU A 57 1.72 -2.80 -10.11
CA LEU A 57 2.78 -1.81 -9.97
C LEU A 57 4.13 -2.33 -10.45
N GLN A 58 4.17 -3.56 -10.92
CA GLN A 58 5.40 -4.21 -11.40
C GLN A 58 6.45 -4.28 -10.30
N LEU A 59 6.01 -4.73 -9.13
CA LEU A 59 6.89 -4.88 -7.98
C LEU A 59 6.92 -6.32 -7.53
N SER A 60 8.01 -6.71 -6.89
CA SER A 60 8.10 -8.04 -6.32
C SER A 60 7.21 -8.14 -5.10
N LEU A 61 6.79 -9.35 -4.79
CA LEU A 61 5.95 -9.59 -3.63
C LEU A 61 6.61 -9.16 -2.32
N PRO A 62 7.92 -9.43 -2.10
CA PRO A 62 8.55 -8.93 -0.88
C PRO A 62 8.50 -7.42 -0.74
N THR A 63 8.62 -6.69 -1.85
CA THR A 63 8.55 -5.24 -1.82
C THR A 63 7.16 -4.76 -1.39
N VAL A 64 6.11 -5.37 -1.93
CA VAL A 64 4.75 -5.03 -1.55
C VAL A 64 4.52 -5.31 -0.07
N ARG A 65 4.95 -6.49 0.40
CA ARG A 65 4.80 -6.86 1.80
C ARG A 65 5.49 -5.89 2.72
N LYS A 66 6.70 -5.48 2.34
CA LYS A 66 7.49 -4.56 3.14
C LYS A 66 6.76 -3.24 3.37
N TRP A 67 6.26 -2.64 2.31
CA TRP A 67 5.60 -1.34 2.44
C TRP A 67 4.25 -1.45 3.13
N ARG A 68 3.52 -2.51 2.86
CA ARG A 68 2.26 -2.76 3.54
C ARG A 68 2.47 -2.88 5.04
N SER A 69 3.45 -3.69 5.43
CA SER A 69 3.77 -3.91 6.83
C SER A 69 4.19 -2.64 7.53
N ARG A 70 5.05 -1.87 6.88
CA ARG A 70 5.52 -0.62 7.47
C ARG A 70 4.39 0.37 7.67
N PHE A 71 3.48 0.44 6.70
CA PHE A 71 2.35 1.34 6.86
C PHE A 71 1.47 0.91 8.03
N LEU A 72 1.23 -0.39 8.18
CA LEU A 72 0.39 -0.87 9.26
C LEU A 72 1.01 -0.62 10.63
N GLU A 73 2.33 -0.63 10.69
CA GLU A 73 3.04 -0.34 11.94
C GLU A 73 3.08 1.15 12.27
N ARG A 74 3.38 1.95 11.30
CA ARG A 74 3.72 3.36 11.53
C ARG A 74 2.70 4.35 11.02
N ARG A 75 1.86 3.92 10.10
CA ARG A 75 0.94 4.80 9.39
C ARG A 75 1.76 5.85 8.61
N LEU A 76 1.26 7.03 8.50
CA LEU A 76 1.97 8.07 7.72
C LEU A 76 3.17 8.63 8.45
#